data_92e078ad25cac37c9f97b9fdd3746011
#
_entry.id   92e078ad25cac37c9f97b9fdd3746011
#
_cell.length_a   1.000
_cell.length_b   1.000
_cell.length_c   1.000
_cell.angle_alpha   90.00
_cell.angle_beta   90.00
_cell.angle_gamma   90.00
#
_symmetry.space_group_name_H-M   'P 1'
#
loop_
_entity.id
_entity.type
_entity.pdbx_description
1 polymer ?
#
loop_
_entity_poly.entity_id
_entity_poly.type
_entity_poly.pdbx_seq_one_letter_code
_entity_poly.pdbx_strand_id
1 'polypeptide(L)'
;MKIGVPKEIKNNEYRVGLIPASVAEYVRQGHEVVVQTGAGEGSAIPDERYVEAGATIVSSAEAVWESSDMIVKVKEPMAPEYGLMQRGQIVYTYLHLAAVPELAEVLLERQVRAVAYETIQLPDGRLPLLEPMSEVAGRMAIQVGARCLEREHGGKGVLLGGVPGVARANVVILGGGVVGTNAAKMAVGMGAQVTIVDLNLNRLRYLDDIFGSRVQTMHSNVATIAEQVLNADLVVGAVLIPGAKAPHLVTRDHISQMQEGSVVVDVSVDQGGCIATCHPTTHEDPTYVVDGVVHYCVANMPGAVARTSTFALNNTTLGYGLALASKGFEQAVKDDPALALGVNIYRGQCVYKAVAESLDLEYTPLSELL
;
A
#
# COMPACT_ATOMS: atom_id res chain seq x y z
N MET A 1 9.18 26.98 3.11
CA MET A 1 9.91 25.69 3.19
C MET A 1 10.24 25.25 1.78
N LYS A 2 11.37 24.58 1.56
CA LYS A 2 11.74 23.98 0.27
C LYS A 2 11.48 22.47 0.30
N ILE A 3 10.69 22.00 -0.65
CA ILE A 3 10.21 20.62 -0.74
C ILE A 3 10.96 19.90 -1.84
N GLY A 4 11.56 18.77 -1.55
CA GLY A 4 12.31 17.95 -2.48
C GLY A 4 11.57 16.68 -2.87
N VAL A 5 11.57 16.37 -4.16
CA VAL A 5 10.97 15.15 -4.72
C VAL A 5 12.05 14.43 -5.53
N PRO A 6 12.79 13.50 -4.92
CA PRO A 6 13.73 12.67 -5.64
C PRO A 6 13.00 11.61 -6.48
N LYS A 7 13.68 11.09 -7.49
CA LYS A 7 13.24 9.91 -8.24
C LYS A 7 13.34 8.68 -7.36
N GLU A 8 12.32 7.82 -7.38
CA GLU A 8 12.38 6.53 -6.68
C GLU A 8 13.41 5.60 -7.33
N ILE A 9 14.22 4.96 -6.50
CA ILE A 9 15.31 4.08 -6.95
C ILE A 9 15.12 2.62 -6.55
N LYS A 10 14.05 2.31 -5.79
CA LYS A 10 13.69 0.93 -5.46
C LYS A 10 13.24 0.19 -6.71
N ASN A 11 13.67 -1.07 -6.84
CA ASN A 11 13.31 -1.88 -8.01
C ASN A 11 11.77 -1.96 -8.18
N ASN A 12 11.31 -1.80 -9.41
CA ASN A 12 9.88 -1.81 -9.78
C ASN A 12 9.03 -0.75 -9.06
N GLU A 13 9.64 0.36 -8.61
CA GLU A 13 8.93 1.51 -8.07
C GLU A 13 8.88 2.64 -9.10
N TYR A 14 7.71 2.87 -9.66
CA TYR A 14 7.44 3.82 -10.74
C TYR A 14 6.56 4.99 -10.29
N ARG A 15 6.14 5.00 -9.02
CA ARG A 15 5.38 6.10 -8.42
C ARG A 15 6.29 7.29 -8.12
N VAL A 16 5.70 8.43 -7.81
CA VAL A 16 6.41 9.66 -7.42
C VAL A 16 5.72 10.34 -6.24
N GLY A 17 6.50 10.97 -5.37
CA GLY A 17 6.02 11.58 -4.13
C GLY A 17 5.00 12.72 -4.32
N LEU A 18 5.15 13.54 -5.37
CA LEU A 18 4.21 14.62 -5.69
C LEU A 18 3.80 14.59 -7.16
N ILE A 19 2.52 14.93 -7.42
CA ILE A 19 2.01 15.23 -8.77
C ILE A 19 2.04 16.75 -9.02
N PRO A 20 1.99 17.21 -10.28
CA PRO A 20 1.98 18.65 -10.60
C PRO A 20 0.91 19.46 -9.89
N ALA A 21 -0.30 18.90 -9.70
CA ALA A 21 -1.36 19.58 -8.97
C ALA A 21 -0.99 19.80 -7.49
N SER A 22 -0.32 18.84 -6.85
CA SER A 22 0.20 18.98 -5.49
C SER A 22 1.33 20.00 -5.42
N VAL A 23 2.22 20.01 -6.40
CA VAL A 23 3.27 21.03 -6.53
C VAL A 23 2.66 22.44 -6.59
N ALA A 24 1.66 22.64 -7.44
CA ALA A 24 0.98 23.94 -7.55
C ALA A 24 0.38 24.41 -6.21
N GLU A 25 -0.13 23.48 -5.38
CA GLU A 25 -0.65 23.82 -4.06
C GLU A 25 0.46 24.25 -3.08
N TYR A 26 1.63 23.58 -3.07
CA TYR A 26 2.78 24.04 -2.28
C TYR A 26 3.26 25.43 -2.74
N VAL A 27 3.41 25.63 -4.05
CA VAL A 27 3.83 26.93 -4.62
C VAL A 27 2.83 28.03 -4.30
N ARG A 28 1.54 27.77 -4.41
CA ARG A 28 0.46 28.72 -4.04
C ARG A 28 0.54 29.16 -2.57
N GLN A 29 1.02 28.30 -1.67
CA GLN A 29 1.23 28.61 -0.26
C GLN A 29 2.60 29.22 0.03
N GLY A 30 3.39 29.57 -0.99
CA GLY A 30 4.67 30.25 -0.85
C GLY A 30 5.85 29.33 -0.58
N HIS A 31 5.72 28.04 -0.88
CA HIS A 31 6.81 27.07 -0.77
C HIS A 31 7.52 26.89 -2.11
N GLU A 32 8.79 26.54 -2.06
CA GLU A 32 9.57 26.15 -3.22
C GLU A 32 9.51 24.63 -3.39
N VAL A 33 9.39 24.16 -4.62
CA VAL A 33 9.41 22.71 -4.91
C VAL A 33 10.51 22.40 -5.91
N VAL A 34 11.34 21.42 -5.56
CA VAL A 34 12.44 20.92 -6.40
C VAL A 34 12.16 19.45 -6.73
N VAL A 35 12.20 19.12 -8.01
CA VAL A 35 11.91 17.75 -8.48
C VAL A 35 13.12 17.25 -9.26
N GLN A 36 13.57 16.04 -9.00
CA GLN A 36 14.61 15.39 -9.79
C GLN A 36 14.08 15.10 -11.19
N THR A 37 14.89 15.37 -12.20
CA THR A 37 14.56 15.04 -13.61
C THR A 37 14.13 13.58 -13.75
N GLY A 38 13.07 13.36 -14.49
CA GLY A 38 12.51 12.02 -14.74
C GLY A 38 11.84 11.36 -13.52
N ALA A 39 11.64 12.06 -12.40
CA ALA A 39 11.00 11.48 -11.21
C ALA A 39 9.56 11.02 -11.47
N GLY A 40 8.83 11.73 -12.33
CA GLY A 40 7.44 11.43 -12.67
C GLY A 40 7.23 10.51 -13.87
N GLU A 41 8.28 10.17 -14.63
CA GLU A 41 8.18 9.42 -15.90
C GLU A 41 7.46 8.07 -15.73
N GLY A 42 7.77 7.33 -14.66
CA GLY A 42 7.13 6.05 -14.37
C GLY A 42 5.62 6.13 -14.12
N SER A 43 5.13 7.32 -13.78
CA SER A 43 3.70 7.64 -13.64
C SER A 43 3.13 8.42 -14.84
N ALA A 44 3.86 8.45 -15.97
CA ALA A 44 3.53 9.21 -17.19
C ALA A 44 3.31 10.70 -16.90
N ILE A 45 4.21 11.30 -16.10
CA ILE A 45 4.26 12.74 -15.79
C ILE A 45 5.64 13.26 -16.20
N PRO A 46 5.78 13.93 -17.33
CA PRO A 46 7.05 14.49 -17.79
C PRO A 46 7.44 15.75 -17.01
N ASP A 47 8.73 16.11 -17.03
CA ASP A 47 9.30 17.21 -16.27
C ASP A 47 8.64 18.56 -16.57
N GLU A 48 8.22 18.80 -17.82
CA GLU A 48 7.55 20.03 -18.25
C GLU A 48 6.28 20.30 -17.44
N ARG A 49 5.54 19.25 -17.04
CA ARG A 49 4.32 19.39 -16.23
C ARG A 49 4.63 19.87 -14.80
N TYR A 50 5.79 19.52 -14.27
CA TYR A 50 6.25 20.05 -12.98
C TYR A 50 6.70 21.50 -13.08
N VAL A 51 7.39 21.86 -14.17
CA VAL A 51 7.79 23.24 -14.44
C VAL A 51 6.56 24.14 -14.62
N GLU A 52 5.55 23.69 -15.38
CA GLU A 52 4.27 24.40 -15.53
C GLU A 52 3.56 24.61 -14.17
N ALA A 53 3.72 23.70 -13.23
CA ALA A 53 3.17 23.78 -11.88
C ALA A 53 4.01 24.65 -10.93
N GLY A 54 5.16 25.17 -11.37
CA GLY A 54 6.03 26.07 -10.62
C GLY A 54 7.19 25.38 -9.88
N ALA A 55 7.48 24.10 -10.17
CA ALA A 55 8.66 23.43 -9.63
C ALA A 55 9.94 23.78 -10.41
N THR A 56 11.08 23.63 -9.75
CA THR A 56 12.40 23.64 -10.37
C THR A 56 12.86 22.21 -10.60
N ILE A 57 13.29 21.88 -11.82
CA ILE A 57 13.88 20.57 -12.13
C ILE A 57 15.38 20.63 -11.90
N VAL A 58 15.91 19.60 -11.21
CA VAL A 58 17.34 19.41 -10.97
C VAL A 58 17.79 18.03 -11.44
N SER A 59 19.09 17.91 -11.77
CA SER A 59 19.59 16.74 -12.50
C SER A 59 19.88 15.52 -11.62
N SER A 60 20.01 15.69 -10.30
CA SER A 60 20.45 14.60 -9.43
C SER A 60 19.71 14.53 -8.10
N ALA A 61 19.76 13.36 -7.44
CA ALA A 61 19.20 13.17 -6.12
C ALA A 61 19.91 14.03 -5.07
N GLU A 62 21.26 14.14 -5.15
CA GLU A 62 22.06 14.97 -4.26
C GLU A 62 21.56 16.40 -4.24
N ALA A 63 21.32 16.99 -5.43
CA ALA A 63 20.80 18.36 -5.55
C ALA A 63 19.42 18.52 -4.90
N VAL A 64 18.55 17.49 -4.98
CA VAL A 64 17.25 17.49 -4.29
C VAL A 64 17.43 17.47 -2.78
N TRP A 65 18.20 16.48 -2.27
CA TRP A 65 18.38 16.28 -0.85
C TRP A 65 19.10 17.45 -0.17
N GLU A 66 20.18 17.95 -0.76
CA GLU A 66 20.97 19.06 -0.22
C GLU A 66 20.22 20.39 -0.14
N SER A 67 19.30 20.61 -1.08
CA SER A 67 18.61 21.91 -1.17
C SER A 67 17.27 21.95 -0.42
N SER A 68 16.78 20.84 0.14
CA SER A 68 15.40 20.74 0.64
C SER A 68 15.29 20.62 2.14
N ASP A 69 14.28 21.26 2.71
CA ASP A 69 13.91 21.15 4.14
C ASP A 69 13.08 19.90 4.40
N MET A 70 12.25 19.50 3.43
CA MET A 70 11.41 18.32 3.48
C MET A 70 11.53 17.52 2.19
N ILE A 71 11.80 16.22 2.34
CA ILE A 71 11.79 15.24 1.24
C ILE A 71 10.47 14.49 1.24
N VAL A 72 9.82 14.44 0.09
CA VAL A 72 8.57 13.71 -0.13
C VAL A 72 8.83 12.56 -1.11
N LYS A 73 8.67 11.35 -0.64
CA LYS A 73 8.88 10.11 -1.41
C LYS A 73 7.63 9.21 -1.32
N VAL A 74 7.68 8.11 -2.03
CA VAL A 74 6.71 7.02 -1.90
C VAL A 74 7.28 5.91 -1.02
N LYS A 75 8.50 5.43 -1.32
CA LYS A 75 9.15 4.35 -0.58
C LYS A 75 10.24 4.88 0.35
N GLU A 76 10.59 4.03 1.29
CA GLU A 76 11.70 4.26 2.21
C GLU A 76 12.97 4.66 1.47
N PRO A 77 13.78 5.56 2.04
CA PRO A 77 15.12 5.82 1.52
C PRO A 77 15.94 4.54 1.42
N MET A 78 16.68 4.39 0.32
CA MET A 78 17.55 3.26 0.05
C MET A 78 19.00 3.60 0.40
N ALA A 79 19.87 2.58 0.50
CA ALA A 79 21.28 2.76 0.91
C ALA A 79 22.04 3.90 0.17
N PRO A 80 21.87 4.10 -1.16
CA PRO A 80 22.50 5.25 -1.85
C PRO A 80 22.04 6.63 -1.35
N GLU A 81 20.85 6.71 -0.74
CA GLU A 81 20.27 7.96 -0.23
C GLU A 81 20.65 8.25 1.23
N TYR A 82 21.15 7.25 1.98
CA TYR A 82 21.45 7.39 3.40
C TYR A 82 22.45 8.53 3.69
N GLY A 83 23.47 8.65 2.84
CA GLY A 83 24.48 9.70 2.94
C GLY A 83 23.98 11.11 2.67
N LEU A 84 22.85 11.25 1.99
CA LEU A 84 22.29 12.52 1.53
C LEU A 84 21.40 13.22 2.57
N MET A 85 20.89 12.47 3.56
CA MET A 85 20.00 13.00 4.60
C MET A 85 20.69 14.03 5.47
N GLN A 86 20.01 15.13 5.77
CA GLN A 86 20.53 16.21 6.59
C GLN A 86 19.88 16.26 7.97
N ARG A 87 20.65 16.71 8.96
CA ARG A 87 20.15 16.88 10.32
C ARG A 87 18.93 17.80 10.35
N GLY A 88 17.83 17.35 10.96
CA GLY A 88 16.60 18.11 11.10
C GLY A 88 15.75 18.19 9.84
N GLN A 89 16.18 17.57 8.73
CA GLN A 89 15.40 17.44 7.51
C GLN A 89 14.17 16.56 7.77
N ILE A 90 13.02 16.92 7.21
CA ILE A 90 11.82 16.09 7.28
C ILE A 90 11.89 15.06 6.14
N VAL A 91 11.72 13.79 6.47
CA VAL A 91 11.51 12.71 5.48
C VAL A 91 10.08 12.20 5.65
N TYR A 92 9.24 12.47 4.65
CA TYR A 92 7.82 12.19 4.63
C TYR A 92 7.50 11.17 3.54
N THR A 93 7.31 9.91 3.93
CA THR A 93 7.21 8.74 3.04
C THR A 93 6.71 7.50 3.79
N TYR A 94 6.49 6.35 3.09
CA TYR A 94 6.50 5.05 3.75
C TYR A 94 7.91 4.72 4.22
N LEU A 95 8.08 4.30 5.47
CA LEU A 95 9.38 4.01 6.05
C LEU A 95 9.64 2.53 6.31
N HIS A 96 8.62 1.76 6.68
CA HIS A 96 8.70 0.32 6.96
C HIS A 96 9.84 -0.05 7.94
N LEU A 97 10.13 0.78 8.95
CA LEU A 97 11.34 0.68 9.79
C LEU A 97 11.52 -0.68 10.46
N ALA A 98 10.43 -1.32 10.89
CA ALA A 98 10.50 -2.67 11.46
C ALA A 98 11.09 -3.73 10.52
N ALA A 99 11.01 -3.51 9.20
CA ALA A 99 11.56 -4.39 8.17
C ALA A 99 12.93 -3.93 7.64
N VAL A 100 13.37 -2.71 7.98
CA VAL A 100 14.62 -2.10 7.50
C VAL A 100 15.40 -1.48 8.66
N PRO A 101 15.99 -2.30 9.55
CA PRO A 101 16.70 -1.82 10.75
C PRO A 101 17.84 -0.82 10.44
N GLU A 102 18.60 -1.05 9.37
CA GLU A 102 19.67 -0.15 8.94
C GLU A 102 19.17 1.28 8.68
N LEU A 103 18.00 1.43 8.08
CA LEU A 103 17.40 2.75 7.85
C LEU A 103 17.07 3.43 9.18
N ALA A 104 16.52 2.69 10.15
CA ALA A 104 16.24 3.25 11.47
C ALA A 104 17.50 3.80 12.15
N GLU A 105 18.60 3.06 12.11
CA GLU A 105 19.92 3.50 12.64
C GLU A 105 20.40 4.78 11.97
N VAL A 106 20.33 4.85 10.64
CA VAL A 106 20.71 6.04 9.86
C VAL A 106 19.85 7.26 10.22
N LEU A 107 18.52 7.09 10.31
CA LEU A 107 17.61 8.17 10.67
C LEU A 107 17.86 8.71 12.08
N LEU A 108 18.18 7.81 13.03
CA LEU A 108 18.58 8.17 14.39
C LEU A 108 19.91 8.96 14.41
N GLU A 109 20.95 8.42 13.77
CA GLU A 109 22.28 9.02 13.70
C GLU A 109 22.23 10.40 13.02
N ARG A 110 21.54 10.50 11.89
CA ARG A 110 21.37 11.75 11.14
C ARG A 110 20.42 12.74 11.78
N GLN A 111 19.71 12.33 12.85
CA GLN A 111 18.73 13.15 13.56
C GLN A 111 17.67 13.73 12.62
N VAL A 112 17.17 12.91 11.70
CA VAL A 112 16.12 13.24 10.76
C VAL A 112 14.78 13.33 11.49
N ARG A 113 13.84 14.13 10.97
CA ARG A 113 12.42 14.15 11.37
C ARG A 113 11.67 13.17 10.46
N ALA A 114 11.57 11.91 10.88
CA ALA A 114 11.01 10.85 10.06
C ALA A 114 9.50 10.73 10.29
N VAL A 115 8.70 11.02 9.26
CA VAL A 115 7.24 10.95 9.28
C VAL A 115 6.79 9.84 8.34
N ALA A 116 6.31 8.75 8.93
CA ALA A 116 5.88 7.55 8.23
C ALA A 116 4.40 7.65 7.82
N TYR A 117 4.10 7.43 6.55
CA TYR A 117 2.73 7.38 6.04
C TYR A 117 1.90 6.29 6.73
N GLU A 118 2.50 5.13 6.93
CA GLU A 118 1.83 3.94 7.47
C GLU A 118 1.48 4.02 8.96
N THR A 119 2.01 4.99 9.68
CA THR A 119 1.73 5.15 11.11
C THR A 119 0.85 6.36 11.43
N ILE A 120 0.51 7.20 10.44
CA ILE A 120 -0.53 8.23 10.61
C ILE A 120 -1.86 7.52 10.82
N GLN A 121 -2.45 7.69 12.01
CA GLN A 121 -3.65 6.96 12.41
C GLN A 121 -4.72 7.87 12.97
N LEU A 122 -5.94 7.74 12.44
CA LEU A 122 -7.12 8.48 12.91
C LEU A 122 -7.63 7.91 14.24
N PRO A 123 -8.43 8.69 15.01
CA PRO A 123 -8.97 8.24 16.29
C PRO A 123 -9.82 6.97 16.24
N ASP A 124 -10.39 6.66 15.08
CA ASP A 124 -11.17 5.44 14.84
C ASP A 124 -10.31 4.22 14.42
N GLY A 125 -8.98 4.39 14.44
CA GLY A 125 -8.00 3.34 14.11
C GLY A 125 -7.69 3.20 12.62
N ARG A 126 -8.35 3.95 11.71
CA ARG A 126 -8.04 3.93 10.28
C ARG A 126 -6.67 4.52 10.00
N LEU A 127 -6.03 3.99 8.94
CA LEU A 127 -4.71 4.43 8.45
C LEU A 127 -4.90 5.13 7.09
N PRO A 128 -5.22 6.44 7.10
CA PRO A 128 -5.71 7.15 5.91
C PRO A 128 -4.72 7.17 4.75
N LEU A 129 -3.43 7.04 5.01
CA LEU A 129 -2.42 7.04 3.95
C LEU A 129 -2.09 5.63 3.43
N LEU A 130 -2.54 4.56 4.12
CA LEU A 130 -2.52 3.19 3.61
C LEU A 130 -3.79 2.84 2.80
N GLU A 131 -4.93 3.44 3.14
CA GLU A 131 -6.21 3.14 2.47
C GLU A 131 -6.13 3.22 0.94
N PRO A 132 -5.55 4.26 0.29
CA PRO A 132 -5.50 4.33 -1.17
C PRO A 132 -4.75 3.15 -1.81
N MET A 133 -3.66 2.70 -1.20
CA MET A 133 -2.90 1.56 -1.70
C MET A 133 -3.66 0.25 -1.51
N SER A 134 -4.38 0.12 -0.41
CA SER A 134 -5.30 -1.01 -0.17
C SER A 134 -6.46 -1.04 -1.16
N GLU A 135 -7.00 0.12 -1.54
CA GLU A 135 -8.03 0.23 -2.58
C GLU A 135 -7.51 -0.19 -3.94
N VAL A 136 -6.32 0.29 -4.33
CA VAL A 136 -5.67 -0.10 -5.58
C VAL A 136 -5.37 -1.59 -5.60
N ALA A 137 -4.78 -2.14 -4.53
CA ALA A 137 -4.44 -3.55 -4.42
C ALA A 137 -5.69 -4.45 -4.54
N GLY A 138 -6.78 -4.11 -3.85
CA GLY A 138 -8.04 -4.84 -3.94
C GLY A 138 -8.62 -4.87 -5.36
N ARG A 139 -8.59 -3.75 -6.06
CA ARG A 139 -9.06 -3.65 -7.46
C ARG A 139 -8.16 -4.44 -8.40
N MET A 140 -6.85 -4.35 -8.21
CA MET A 140 -5.88 -5.11 -8.99
C MET A 140 -5.99 -6.61 -8.78
N ALA A 141 -6.32 -7.08 -7.57
CA ALA A 141 -6.46 -8.51 -7.29
C ALA A 141 -7.45 -9.19 -8.24
N ILE A 142 -8.54 -8.52 -8.62
CA ILE A 142 -9.49 -9.04 -9.59
C ILE A 142 -8.99 -8.93 -11.02
N GLN A 143 -8.31 -7.83 -11.37
CA GLN A 143 -7.73 -7.67 -12.71
C GLN A 143 -6.69 -8.75 -13.01
N VAL A 144 -5.75 -8.98 -12.09
CA VAL A 144 -4.71 -10.01 -12.26
C VAL A 144 -5.29 -11.42 -12.11
N GLY A 145 -6.24 -11.62 -11.20
CA GLY A 145 -6.91 -12.90 -11.01
C GLY A 145 -7.68 -13.33 -12.26
N ALA A 146 -8.40 -12.40 -12.90
CA ALA A 146 -9.08 -12.64 -14.17
C ALA A 146 -8.10 -13.06 -15.28
N ARG A 147 -6.96 -12.36 -15.39
CA ARG A 147 -5.89 -12.71 -16.33
C ARG A 147 -5.29 -14.08 -16.04
N CYS A 148 -5.03 -14.40 -14.77
CA CYS A 148 -4.50 -15.71 -14.39
C CYS A 148 -5.47 -16.87 -14.65
N LEU A 149 -6.78 -16.62 -14.76
CA LEU A 149 -7.77 -17.63 -15.15
C LEU A 149 -7.74 -17.99 -16.64
N GLU A 150 -7.07 -17.18 -17.47
CA GLU A 150 -6.88 -17.47 -18.91
C GLU A 150 -5.91 -18.65 -19.11
N ARG A 151 -6.14 -19.46 -20.14
CA ARG A 151 -5.29 -20.66 -20.42
C ARG A 151 -3.81 -20.32 -20.63
N GLU A 152 -3.53 -19.21 -21.26
CA GLU A 152 -2.16 -18.75 -21.55
C GLU A 152 -1.36 -18.44 -20.28
N HIS A 153 -2.07 -18.19 -19.15
CA HIS A 153 -1.47 -17.87 -17.84
C HIS A 153 -1.59 -19.02 -16.81
N GLY A 154 -1.87 -20.25 -17.31
CA GLY A 154 -1.98 -21.44 -16.46
C GLY A 154 -3.37 -21.69 -15.88
N GLY A 155 -4.32 -20.80 -16.09
CA GLY A 155 -5.68 -20.91 -15.61
C GLY A 155 -6.51 -21.93 -16.39
N LYS A 156 -7.69 -22.26 -15.85
CA LYS A 156 -8.62 -23.25 -16.44
C LYS A 156 -9.50 -22.70 -17.58
N GLY A 157 -9.29 -21.45 -18.02
CA GLY A 157 -10.00 -20.85 -19.14
C GLY A 157 -11.41 -20.37 -18.79
N VAL A 158 -11.59 -19.77 -17.61
CA VAL A 158 -12.89 -19.30 -17.13
C VAL A 158 -12.97 -17.78 -17.24
N LEU A 159 -14.06 -17.28 -17.81
CA LEU A 159 -14.40 -15.86 -17.87
C LEU A 159 -15.23 -15.48 -16.64
N LEU A 160 -14.82 -14.45 -15.89
CA LEU A 160 -15.47 -14.06 -14.61
C LEU A 160 -16.96 -13.85 -14.75
N GLY A 161 -17.42 -13.13 -15.78
CA GLY A 161 -18.83 -12.83 -15.99
C GLY A 161 -19.66 -13.93 -16.66
N GLY A 162 -19.01 -15.03 -17.12
CA GLY A 162 -19.66 -15.99 -17.99
C GLY A 162 -20.18 -15.37 -19.30
N VAL A 163 -21.06 -16.07 -19.99
CA VAL A 163 -21.84 -15.57 -21.13
C VAL A 163 -23.23 -16.18 -21.10
N PRO A 164 -24.22 -15.70 -21.86
CA PRO A 164 -25.54 -16.33 -21.91
C PRO A 164 -25.48 -17.83 -22.12
N GLY A 165 -26.03 -18.61 -21.19
CA GLY A 165 -25.98 -20.07 -21.19
C GLY A 165 -24.76 -20.71 -20.53
N VAL A 166 -23.77 -19.90 -20.07
CA VAL A 166 -22.57 -20.37 -19.35
C VAL A 166 -22.50 -19.69 -17.97
N ALA A 167 -22.23 -20.47 -16.93
CA ALA A 167 -22.16 -19.97 -15.56
C ALA A 167 -21.06 -18.91 -15.39
N ARG A 168 -21.29 -18.00 -14.45
CA ARG A 168 -20.30 -17.03 -13.97
C ARG A 168 -19.27 -17.73 -13.08
N ALA A 169 -18.06 -17.16 -13.01
CA ALA A 169 -17.03 -17.64 -12.09
C ALA A 169 -17.38 -17.33 -10.63
N ASN A 170 -16.97 -18.21 -9.73
CA ASN A 170 -17.06 -18.03 -8.28
C ASN A 170 -15.81 -17.33 -7.77
N VAL A 171 -15.97 -16.12 -7.25
CA VAL A 171 -14.92 -15.33 -6.62
C VAL A 171 -15.15 -15.31 -5.11
N VAL A 172 -14.20 -15.84 -4.35
CA VAL A 172 -14.23 -15.86 -2.88
C VAL A 172 -13.20 -14.88 -2.35
N ILE A 173 -13.64 -13.96 -1.48
CA ILE A 173 -12.81 -12.92 -0.89
C ILE A 173 -12.75 -13.17 0.62
N LEU A 174 -11.56 -13.45 1.11
CA LEU A 174 -11.27 -13.67 2.53
C LEU A 174 -10.85 -12.34 3.17
N GLY A 175 -11.73 -11.77 3.99
CA GLY A 175 -11.61 -10.45 4.61
C GLY A 175 -12.41 -9.37 3.87
N GLY A 176 -13.32 -8.72 4.59
CA GLY A 176 -14.18 -7.64 4.09
C GLY A 176 -13.65 -6.22 4.36
N GLY A 177 -12.35 -6.05 4.64
CA GLY A 177 -11.70 -4.76 4.85
C GLY A 177 -11.64 -3.88 3.60
N VAL A 178 -10.74 -2.89 3.56
CA VAL A 178 -10.59 -1.99 2.41
C VAL A 178 -10.25 -2.76 1.14
N VAL A 179 -9.26 -3.66 1.22
CA VAL A 179 -8.85 -4.52 0.10
C VAL A 179 -10.01 -5.37 -0.41
N GLY A 180 -10.65 -6.15 0.47
CA GLY A 180 -11.72 -7.07 0.08
C GLY A 180 -12.95 -6.37 -0.46
N THR A 181 -13.33 -5.22 0.10
CA THR A 181 -14.44 -4.39 -0.42
C THR A 181 -14.16 -3.91 -1.84
N ASN A 182 -12.93 -3.47 -2.12
CA ASN A 182 -12.54 -3.00 -3.45
C ASN A 182 -12.39 -4.15 -4.45
N ALA A 183 -11.93 -5.32 -4.01
CA ALA A 183 -11.97 -6.54 -4.81
C ALA A 183 -13.41 -6.92 -5.17
N ALA A 184 -14.33 -6.91 -4.20
CA ALA A 184 -15.74 -7.19 -4.44
C ALA A 184 -16.38 -6.23 -5.45
N LYS A 185 -16.10 -4.91 -5.35
CA LYS A 185 -16.59 -3.92 -6.33
C LYS A 185 -16.19 -4.29 -7.76
N MET A 186 -14.93 -4.72 -7.95
CA MET A 186 -14.46 -5.09 -9.29
C MET A 186 -15.04 -6.43 -9.76
N ALA A 187 -15.06 -7.45 -8.90
CA ALA A 187 -15.61 -8.75 -9.24
C ALA A 187 -17.11 -8.67 -9.62
N VAL A 188 -17.89 -7.91 -8.84
CA VAL A 188 -19.29 -7.61 -9.16
C VAL A 188 -19.40 -6.84 -10.48
N GLY A 189 -18.54 -5.83 -10.70
CA GLY A 189 -18.53 -5.05 -11.94
C GLY A 189 -18.20 -5.90 -13.18
N MET A 190 -17.38 -6.94 -13.03
CA MET A 190 -17.08 -7.92 -14.07
C MET A 190 -18.14 -9.03 -14.19
N GLY A 191 -19.16 -9.03 -13.35
CA GLY A 191 -20.28 -9.95 -13.43
C GLY A 191 -20.06 -11.30 -12.75
N ALA A 192 -19.05 -11.48 -11.92
CA ALA A 192 -18.78 -12.71 -11.19
C ALA A 192 -19.87 -13.02 -10.12
N GLN A 193 -19.91 -14.26 -9.65
CA GLN A 193 -20.57 -14.63 -8.40
C GLN A 193 -19.58 -14.36 -7.27
N VAL A 194 -19.95 -13.51 -6.31
CA VAL A 194 -19.01 -13.02 -5.29
C VAL A 194 -19.46 -13.42 -3.89
N THR A 195 -18.58 -14.05 -3.14
CA THR A 195 -18.75 -14.33 -1.72
C THR A 195 -17.65 -13.62 -0.92
N ILE A 196 -18.03 -12.85 0.11
CA ILE A 196 -17.10 -12.27 1.08
C ILE A 196 -17.21 -13.01 2.40
N VAL A 197 -16.09 -13.45 2.93
CA VAL A 197 -15.98 -14.14 4.22
C VAL A 197 -15.26 -13.24 5.22
N ASP A 198 -15.90 -12.91 6.35
CA ASP A 198 -15.31 -12.06 7.40
C ASP A 198 -15.76 -12.54 8.81
N LEU A 199 -14.92 -12.30 9.82
CA LEU A 199 -15.24 -12.58 11.23
C LEU A 199 -16.19 -11.53 11.83
N ASN A 200 -16.13 -10.29 11.36
CA ASN A 200 -16.84 -9.18 11.94
C ASN A 200 -18.25 -9.05 11.35
N LEU A 201 -19.27 -9.45 12.13
CA LEU A 201 -20.67 -9.38 11.72
C LEU A 201 -21.13 -7.94 11.38
N ASN A 202 -20.60 -6.92 12.05
CA ASN A 202 -20.96 -5.53 11.71
C ASN A 202 -20.40 -5.14 10.35
N ARG A 203 -19.21 -5.66 10.02
CA ARG A 203 -18.63 -5.49 8.69
C ARG A 203 -19.46 -6.20 7.63
N LEU A 204 -19.90 -7.43 7.90
CA LEU A 204 -20.77 -8.18 6.99
C LEU A 204 -22.11 -7.45 6.76
N ARG A 205 -22.74 -6.89 7.80
CA ARG A 205 -23.97 -6.08 7.66
C ARG A 205 -23.74 -4.89 6.76
N TYR A 206 -22.66 -4.14 6.99
CA TYR A 206 -22.31 -3.00 6.14
C TYR A 206 -22.10 -3.42 4.67
N LEU A 207 -21.44 -4.56 4.42
CA LEU A 207 -21.24 -5.08 3.06
C LEU A 207 -22.55 -5.53 2.42
N ASP A 208 -23.44 -6.14 3.18
CA ASP A 208 -24.77 -6.52 2.74
C ASP A 208 -25.59 -5.27 2.32
N ASP A 209 -25.56 -4.21 3.14
CA ASP A 209 -26.24 -2.94 2.83
C ASP A 209 -25.72 -2.30 1.53
N ILE A 210 -24.41 -2.28 1.28
CA ILE A 210 -23.85 -1.59 0.11
C ILE A 210 -23.89 -2.41 -1.17
N PHE A 211 -23.86 -3.73 -1.09
CA PHE A 211 -23.88 -4.62 -2.25
C PHE A 211 -25.24 -5.23 -2.53
N GLY A 212 -26.08 -5.39 -1.52
CA GLY A 212 -27.34 -6.11 -1.60
C GLY A 212 -27.15 -7.54 -2.13
N SER A 213 -28.06 -8.03 -2.91
CA SER A 213 -28.04 -9.39 -3.48
C SER A 213 -26.91 -9.67 -4.48
N ARG A 214 -26.07 -8.70 -4.79
CA ARG A 214 -24.93 -8.88 -5.72
C ARG A 214 -23.73 -9.58 -5.10
N VAL A 215 -23.66 -9.65 -3.77
CA VAL A 215 -22.60 -10.28 -3.01
C VAL A 215 -23.23 -11.14 -1.92
N GLN A 216 -22.73 -12.35 -1.77
CA GLN A 216 -23.02 -13.19 -0.62
C GLN A 216 -22.05 -12.86 0.51
N THR A 217 -22.55 -12.64 1.72
CA THR A 217 -21.73 -12.45 2.92
C THR A 217 -21.80 -13.69 3.79
N MET A 218 -20.63 -14.18 4.25
CA MET A 218 -20.51 -15.38 5.06
C MET A 218 -19.67 -15.13 6.31
N HIS A 219 -20.10 -15.66 7.45
CA HIS A 219 -19.29 -15.60 8.67
C HIS A 219 -18.12 -16.58 8.59
N SER A 220 -16.93 -16.09 8.91
CA SER A 220 -15.68 -16.84 8.83
C SER A 220 -15.62 -17.93 9.92
N ASN A 221 -15.45 -19.15 9.51
CA ASN A 221 -15.07 -20.31 10.31
C ASN A 221 -14.42 -21.36 9.41
N VAL A 222 -13.81 -22.38 10.00
CA VAL A 222 -13.05 -23.41 9.27
C VAL A 222 -13.90 -24.09 8.19
N ALA A 223 -15.14 -24.48 8.51
CA ALA A 223 -16.02 -25.17 7.58
C ALA A 223 -16.45 -24.28 6.41
N THR A 224 -16.86 -23.03 6.71
CA THR A 224 -17.24 -22.05 5.68
C THR A 224 -16.07 -21.75 4.73
N ILE A 225 -14.86 -21.53 5.28
CA ILE A 225 -13.67 -21.28 4.46
C ILE A 225 -13.39 -22.46 3.54
N ALA A 226 -13.37 -23.67 4.08
CA ALA A 226 -13.12 -24.88 3.29
C ALA A 226 -14.15 -25.03 2.16
N GLU A 227 -15.45 -24.96 2.47
CA GLU A 227 -16.53 -25.07 1.48
C GLU A 227 -16.39 -24.04 0.36
N GLN A 228 -16.18 -22.76 0.72
CA GLN A 228 -16.12 -21.67 -0.27
C GLN A 228 -14.86 -21.76 -1.14
N VAL A 229 -13.70 -22.05 -0.54
CA VAL A 229 -12.42 -22.16 -1.26
C VAL A 229 -12.42 -23.33 -2.25
N LEU A 230 -12.95 -24.49 -1.88
CA LEU A 230 -13.01 -25.66 -2.76
C LEU A 230 -13.88 -25.43 -4.01
N ASN A 231 -14.87 -24.56 -3.91
CA ASN A 231 -15.79 -24.23 -5.02
C ASN A 231 -15.38 -22.96 -5.79
N ALA A 232 -14.27 -22.32 -5.40
CA ALA A 232 -13.83 -21.07 -6.02
C ALA A 232 -13.09 -21.29 -7.34
N ASP A 233 -13.31 -20.38 -8.28
CA ASP A 233 -12.46 -20.18 -9.45
C ASP A 233 -11.30 -19.26 -9.13
N LEU A 234 -11.59 -18.22 -8.31
CA LEU A 234 -10.64 -17.22 -7.84
C LEU A 234 -10.81 -17.00 -6.32
N VAL A 235 -9.75 -17.17 -5.56
CA VAL A 235 -9.68 -16.80 -4.14
C VAL A 235 -8.82 -15.55 -3.98
N VAL A 236 -9.32 -14.54 -3.26
CA VAL A 236 -8.57 -13.33 -2.91
C VAL A 236 -8.32 -13.31 -1.41
N GLY A 237 -7.08 -13.41 -0.99
CA GLY A 237 -6.62 -13.20 0.37
C GLY A 237 -6.52 -11.71 0.68
N ALA A 238 -7.38 -11.21 1.57
CA ALA A 238 -7.49 -9.79 1.91
C ALA A 238 -7.55 -9.55 3.43
N VAL A 239 -6.98 -10.47 4.21
CA VAL A 239 -6.95 -10.38 5.68
C VAL A 239 -5.67 -9.67 6.11
N LEU A 240 -5.85 -8.56 6.81
CA LEU A 240 -4.77 -7.78 7.41
C LEU A 240 -5.05 -7.65 8.92
N ILE A 241 -4.07 -7.98 9.74
CA ILE A 241 -4.08 -7.72 11.18
C ILE A 241 -2.98 -6.69 11.45
N PRO A 242 -3.31 -5.44 11.80
CA PRO A 242 -2.30 -4.42 12.07
C PRO A 242 -1.31 -4.88 13.14
N GLY A 243 -0.01 -4.86 12.83
CA GLY A 243 1.07 -5.23 13.75
C GLY A 243 1.24 -6.73 14.03
N ALA A 244 0.49 -7.61 13.34
CA ALA A 244 0.62 -9.06 13.50
C ALA A 244 0.54 -9.79 12.15
N LYS A 245 1.10 -11.00 12.10
CA LYS A 245 0.93 -11.89 10.95
C LYS A 245 -0.52 -12.35 10.85
N ALA A 246 -1.07 -12.35 9.64
CA ALA A 246 -2.37 -12.95 9.38
C ALA A 246 -2.32 -14.47 9.67
N PRO A 247 -3.39 -15.07 10.24
CA PRO A 247 -3.46 -16.52 10.34
C PRO A 247 -3.64 -17.14 8.95
N HIS A 248 -3.05 -18.30 8.72
CA HIS A 248 -3.29 -19.07 7.51
C HIS A 248 -4.72 -19.62 7.53
N LEU A 249 -5.62 -18.98 6.80
CA LEU A 249 -7.02 -19.38 6.66
C LEU A 249 -7.20 -20.50 5.63
N VAL A 250 -6.41 -20.46 4.57
CA VAL A 250 -6.39 -21.48 3.51
C VAL A 250 -5.15 -22.35 3.70
N THR A 251 -5.38 -23.63 3.94
CA THR A 251 -4.30 -24.61 4.12
C THR A 251 -3.85 -25.21 2.77
N ARG A 252 -2.72 -25.92 2.76
CA ARG A 252 -2.28 -26.66 1.57
C ARG A 252 -3.30 -27.73 1.17
N ASP A 253 -3.98 -28.36 2.14
CA ASP A 253 -5.01 -29.37 1.87
C ASP A 253 -6.20 -28.74 1.12
N HIS A 254 -6.58 -27.51 1.44
CA HIS A 254 -7.60 -26.81 0.66
C HIS A 254 -7.14 -26.56 -0.79
N ILE A 255 -5.88 -26.10 -0.99
CA ILE A 255 -5.32 -25.84 -2.32
C ILE A 255 -5.28 -27.11 -3.16
N SER A 256 -4.83 -28.24 -2.60
CA SER A 256 -4.74 -29.51 -3.31
C SER A 256 -6.10 -30.11 -3.75
N GLN A 257 -7.19 -29.63 -3.14
CA GLN A 257 -8.56 -30.05 -3.48
C GLN A 257 -9.30 -29.05 -4.37
N MET A 258 -8.73 -27.88 -4.65
CA MET A 258 -9.29 -26.94 -5.63
C MET A 258 -9.21 -27.55 -7.04
N GLN A 259 -10.05 -27.06 -7.95
CA GLN A 259 -9.97 -27.47 -9.35
C GLN A 259 -8.65 -26.98 -9.97
N GLU A 260 -8.02 -27.83 -10.77
CA GLU A 260 -6.82 -27.49 -11.53
C GLU A 260 -7.06 -26.24 -12.41
N GLY A 261 -6.10 -25.30 -12.37
CA GLY A 261 -6.21 -24.00 -13.05
C GLY A 261 -7.10 -22.99 -12.35
N SER A 262 -7.57 -23.26 -11.12
CA SER A 262 -8.09 -22.21 -10.23
C SER A 262 -6.97 -21.26 -9.83
N VAL A 263 -7.32 -20.08 -9.34
CA VAL A 263 -6.37 -19.00 -9.05
C VAL A 263 -6.49 -18.54 -7.62
N VAL A 264 -5.37 -18.28 -6.96
CA VAL A 264 -5.32 -17.57 -5.67
C VAL A 264 -4.49 -16.29 -5.83
N VAL A 265 -4.98 -15.20 -5.26
CA VAL A 265 -4.29 -13.91 -5.19
C VAL A 265 -4.21 -13.51 -3.72
N ASP A 266 -3.02 -13.56 -3.11
CA ASP A 266 -2.84 -13.14 -1.72
C ASP A 266 -2.28 -11.72 -1.65
N VAL A 267 -3.17 -10.75 -1.37
CA VAL A 267 -2.81 -9.34 -1.24
C VAL A 267 -2.07 -9.05 0.06
N SER A 268 -2.23 -9.91 1.07
CA SER A 268 -1.61 -9.78 2.39
C SER A 268 -0.24 -10.45 2.49
N VAL A 269 0.30 -10.95 1.40
CA VAL A 269 1.55 -11.74 1.37
C VAL A 269 2.74 -11.01 2.02
N ASP A 270 2.83 -9.68 1.89
CA ASP A 270 3.87 -8.85 2.52
C ASP A 270 3.87 -8.94 4.06
N GLN A 271 2.74 -9.33 4.65
CA GLN A 271 2.56 -9.45 6.08
C GLN A 271 2.35 -10.91 6.52
N GLY A 272 2.91 -11.83 5.74
CA GLY A 272 2.87 -13.27 6.01
C GLY A 272 1.76 -14.03 5.30
N GLY A 273 0.82 -13.33 4.64
CA GLY A 273 -0.27 -13.94 3.86
C GLY A 273 -1.31 -14.67 4.69
N CYS A 274 -2.49 -14.89 4.12
CA CYS A 274 -3.54 -15.71 4.74
C CYS A 274 -3.73 -17.07 4.05
N ILE A 275 -2.93 -17.38 3.05
CA ILE A 275 -2.92 -18.65 2.30
C ILE A 275 -1.57 -19.33 2.55
N ALA A 276 -1.57 -20.54 3.13
CA ALA A 276 -0.38 -21.22 3.61
C ALA A 276 0.66 -21.56 2.52
N THR A 277 0.24 -21.64 1.26
CA THR A 277 1.10 -21.92 0.10
C THR A 277 1.63 -20.66 -0.57
N CYS A 278 1.22 -19.47 -0.12
CA CYS A 278 1.66 -18.20 -0.67
C CYS A 278 3.02 -17.76 -0.11
N HIS A 279 3.88 -17.28 -1.00
CA HIS A 279 5.13 -16.58 -0.69
C HIS A 279 5.30 -15.39 -1.62
N PRO A 280 5.99 -14.32 -1.20
CA PRO A 280 6.16 -13.12 -2.02
C PRO A 280 6.81 -13.41 -3.37
N THR A 281 6.27 -12.81 -4.42
CA THR A 281 6.80 -12.80 -5.80
C THR A 281 7.06 -11.36 -6.25
N THR A 282 7.61 -11.20 -7.45
CA THR A 282 7.93 -9.89 -8.04
C THR A 282 7.08 -9.63 -9.29
N HIS A 283 7.08 -8.40 -9.77
CA HIS A 283 6.41 -8.06 -11.02
C HIS A 283 7.06 -8.72 -12.27
N GLU A 284 8.32 -9.13 -12.17
CA GLU A 284 9.06 -9.81 -13.24
C GLU A 284 8.68 -11.30 -13.35
N ASP A 285 8.48 -11.95 -12.20
CA ASP A 285 8.03 -13.35 -12.09
C ASP A 285 6.85 -13.43 -11.11
N PRO A 286 5.63 -13.06 -11.58
CA PRO A 286 4.51 -12.76 -10.68
C PRO A 286 3.75 -13.99 -10.20
N THR A 287 3.90 -15.15 -10.86
CA THR A 287 3.06 -16.34 -10.62
C THR A 287 3.86 -17.62 -10.49
N TYR A 288 3.32 -18.55 -9.74
CA TYR A 288 3.80 -19.94 -9.67
C TYR A 288 2.60 -20.87 -9.47
N VAL A 289 2.82 -22.18 -9.62
CA VAL A 289 1.76 -23.18 -9.50
C VAL A 289 2.06 -24.11 -8.32
N VAL A 290 1.08 -24.34 -7.46
CA VAL A 290 1.13 -25.34 -6.37
C VAL A 290 -0.11 -26.23 -6.51
N ASP A 291 0.09 -27.53 -6.57
CA ASP A 291 -0.98 -28.54 -6.64
C ASP A 291 -2.01 -28.22 -7.75
N GLY A 292 -1.55 -27.68 -8.91
CA GLY A 292 -2.39 -27.31 -10.05
C GLY A 292 -3.09 -25.95 -9.94
N VAL A 293 -2.94 -25.22 -8.83
CA VAL A 293 -3.53 -23.89 -8.61
C VAL A 293 -2.51 -22.79 -8.88
N VAL A 294 -2.90 -21.80 -9.67
CA VAL A 294 -2.06 -20.63 -9.98
C VAL A 294 -2.04 -19.66 -8.81
N HIS A 295 -0.87 -19.27 -8.34
CA HIS A 295 -0.65 -18.33 -7.25
C HIS A 295 -0.09 -17.02 -7.79
N TYR A 296 -0.75 -15.90 -7.50
CA TYR A 296 -0.26 -14.54 -7.73
C TYR A 296 -0.04 -13.87 -6.36
N CYS A 297 1.21 -13.61 -6.01
CA CYS A 297 1.62 -13.15 -4.68
C CYS A 297 2.60 -11.99 -4.76
N VAL A 298 2.42 -11.09 -5.73
CA VAL A 298 3.34 -9.97 -5.96
C VAL A 298 3.30 -9.00 -4.78
N ALA A 299 4.44 -8.81 -4.14
CA ALA A 299 4.65 -7.75 -3.18
C ALA A 299 4.54 -6.38 -3.88
N ASN A 300 3.93 -5.39 -3.21
CA ASN A 300 3.74 -4.06 -3.78
C ASN A 300 2.90 -4.03 -5.07
N MET A 301 1.80 -4.77 -5.11
CA MET A 301 0.85 -4.76 -6.25
C MET A 301 0.54 -3.35 -6.80
N PRO A 302 0.31 -2.31 -5.96
CA PRO A 302 0.03 -0.96 -6.45
C PRO A 302 1.12 -0.35 -7.33
N GLY A 303 2.36 -0.81 -7.23
CA GLY A 303 3.48 -0.37 -8.07
C GLY A 303 3.26 -0.63 -9.57
N ALA A 304 2.55 -1.71 -9.93
CA ALA A 304 2.25 -2.04 -11.33
C ALA A 304 1.32 -1.03 -12.01
N VAL A 305 0.54 -0.28 -11.26
CA VAL A 305 -0.36 0.78 -11.78
C VAL A 305 0.07 2.13 -11.21
N ALA A 306 1.35 2.45 -11.40
CA ALA A 306 2.04 3.57 -10.77
C ALA A 306 1.30 4.90 -10.94
N ARG A 307 0.75 5.19 -12.12
CA ARG A 307 -0.01 6.42 -12.36
C ARG A 307 -1.24 6.53 -11.45
N THR A 308 -2.08 5.50 -11.39
CA THR A 308 -3.27 5.49 -10.51
C THR A 308 -2.86 5.60 -9.04
N SER A 309 -1.86 4.83 -8.64
CA SER A 309 -1.34 4.80 -7.28
C SER A 309 -0.75 6.13 -6.84
N THR A 310 0.02 6.80 -7.71
CA THR A 310 0.59 8.12 -7.46
C THR A 310 -0.50 9.16 -7.19
N PHE A 311 -1.51 9.23 -8.05
CA PHE A 311 -2.61 10.18 -7.87
C PHE A 311 -3.43 9.89 -6.61
N ALA A 312 -3.75 8.62 -6.37
CA ALA A 312 -4.49 8.20 -5.18
C ALA A 312 -3.74 8.55 -3.88
N LEU A 313 -2.43 8.28 -3.83
CA LEU A 313 -1.58 8.59 -2.69
C LEU A 313 -1.49 10.11 -2.46
N ASN A 314 -1.23 10.88 -3.51
CA ASN A 314 -1.11 12.35 -3.41
C ASN A 314 -2.38 13.01 -2.87
N ASN A 315 -3.56 12.51 -3.23
CA ASN A 315 -4.84 13.04 -2.73
C ASN A 315 -4.95 12.96 -1.20
N THR A 316 -4.27 12.02 -0.56
CA THR A 316 -4.32 11.82 0.88
C THR A 316 -3.10 12.39 1.62
N THR A 317 -1.92 12.35 1.00
CA THR A 317 -0.67 12.85 1.62
C THR A 317 -0.55 14.37 1.60
N LEU A 318 -1.15 15.04 0.61
CA LEU A 318 -1.00 16.48 0.39
C LEU A 318 -1.38 17.31 1.62
N GLY A 319 -2.50 17.01 2.27
CA GLY A 319 -2.98 17.77 3.43
C GLY A 319 -2.00 17.79 4.60
N TYR A 320 -1.46 16.63 4.95
CA TYR A 320 -0.45 16.50 6.00
C TYR A 320 0.88 17.14 5.61
N GLY A 321 1.31 16.95 4.36
CA GLY A 321 2.53 17.58 3.84
C GLY A 321 2.45 19.10 3.85
N LEU A 322 1.32 19.69 3.45
CA LEU A 322 1.09 21.15 3.52
C LEU A 322 1.06 21.64 4.97
N ALA A 323 0.50 20.88 5.89
CA ALA A 323 0.52 21.23 7.32
C ALA A 323 1.95 21.29 7.86
N LEU A 324 2.79 20.27 7.54
CA LEU A 324 4.20 20.24 7.90
C LEU A 324 4.97 21.43 7.29
N ALA A 325 4.71 21.77 6.03
CA ALA A 325 5.39 22.83 5.32
C ALA A 325 5.00 24.23 5.82
N SER A 326 3.71 24.48 6.04
CA SER A 326 3.17 25.82 6.31
C SER A 326 3.20 26.20 7.78
N LYS A 327 2.95 25.24 8.69
CA LYS A 327 3.00 25.47 10.14
C LYS A 327 4.38 25.21 10.76
N GLY A 328 5.24 24.50 10.03
CA GLY A 328 6.46 23.90 10.57
C GLY A 328 6.18 22.60 11.32
N PHE A 329 7.20 21.76 11.47
CA PHE A 329 7.07 20.39 11.99
C PHE A 329 6.42 20.34 13.38
N GLU A 330 6.97 21.06 14.37
CA GLU A 330 6.53 20.98 15.75
C GLU A 330 5.07 21.45 15.93
N GLN A 331 4.68 22.52 15.23
CA GLN A 331 3.31 23.04 15.33
C GLN A 331 2.32 22.14 14.61
N ALA A 332 2.65 21.63 13.44
CA ALA A 332 1.80 20.72 12.70
C ALA A 332 1.50 19.44 13.50
N VAL A 333 2.52 18.88 14.14
CA VAL A 333 2.41 17.67 14.97
C VAL A 333 1.61 17.93 16.27
N LYS A 334 1.75 19.11 16.87
CA LYS A 334 0.92 19.49 18.05
C LYS A 334 -0.54 19.67 17.71
N ASP A 335 -0.83 20.21 16.53
CA ASP A 335 -2.20 20.51 16.09
C ASP A 335 -2.97 19.26 15.65
N ASP A 336 -2.27 18.22 15.18
CA ASP A 336 -2.89 17.02 14.61
C ASP A 336 -2.36 15.73 15.28
N PRO A 337 -3.16 15.13 16.18
CA PRO A 337 -2.80 13.89 16.86
C PRO A 337 -2.57 12.71 15.90
N ALA A 338 -3.24 12.67 14.74
CA ALA A 338 -3.03 11.63 13.75
C ALA A 338 -1.65 11.78 13.09
N LEU A 339 -1.26 13.01 12.75
CA LEU A 339 0.08 13.31 12.22
C LEU A 339 1.16 13.03 13.28
N ALA A 340 0.90 13.28 14.56
CA ALA A 340 1.82 12.97 15.66
C ALA A 340 2.18 11.48 15.71
N LEU A 341 1.20 10.59 15.48
CA LEU A 341 1.42 9.14 15.37
C LEU A 341 2.25 8.77 14.13
N GLY A 342 2.28 9.65 13.12
CA GLY A 342 3.14 9.49 11.94
C GLY A 342 4.63 9.67 12.25
N VAL A 343 5.00 10.36 13.33
CA VAL A 343 6.41 10.61 13.66
C VAL A 343 7.04 9.36 14.25
N ASN A 344 8.03 8.80 13.59
CA ASN A 344 8.73 7.60 14.05
C ASN A 344 10.09 7.92 14.67
N ILE A 345 10.85 8.86 14.09
CA ILE A 345 12.14 9.33 14.60
C ILE A 345 12.12 10.85 14.72
N TYR A 346 12.59 11.37 15.86
CA TYR A 346 12.72 12.79 16.11
C TYR A 346 13.90 13.09 17.03
N ARG A 347 14.74 14.06 16.67
CA ARG A 347 15.96 14.47 17.43
C ARG A 347 16.89 13.30 17.80
N GLY A 348 17.01 12.31 16.93
CA GLY A 348 17.88 11.14 17.17
C GLY A 348 17.29 10.13 18.16
N GLN A 349 15.98 10.16 18.41
CA GLN A 349 15.29 9.22 19.29
C GLN A 349 14.14 8.54 18.56
N CYS A 350 13.88 7.27 18.90
CA CYS A 350 12.72 6.54 18.40
C CYS A 350 11.49 6.93 19.23
N VAL A 351 10.51 7.56 18.57
CA VAL A 351 9.31 8.10 19.21
C VAL A 351 8.03 7.34 18.87
N TYR A 352 8.15 6.24 18.13
CA TYR A 352 7.03 5.35 17.83
C TYR A 352 7.24 3.99 18.48
N LYS A 353 6.38 3.67 19.45
CA LYS A 353 6.55 2.54 20.38
C LYS A 353 6.72 1.20 19.66
N ALA A 354 5.88 0.91 18.66
CA ALA A 354 5.93 -0.39 17.97
C ALA A 354 7.24 -0.59 17.17
N VAL A 355 7.83 0.49 16.64
CA VAL A 355 9.16 0.43 15.99
C VAL A 355 10.23 0.18 17.03
N ALA A 356 10.19 0.89 18.16
CA ALA A 356 11.15 0.70 19.24
C ALA A 356 11.14 -0.74 19.77
N GLU A 357 9.95 -1.29 20.03
CA GLU A 357 9.79 -2.69 20.47
C GLU A 357 10.28 -3.70 19.43
N SER A 358 10.00 -3.44 18.14
CA SER A 358 10.39 -4.35 17.05
C SER A 358 11.90 -4.40 16.80
N LEU A 359 12.60 -3.30 17.07
CA LEU A 359 14.04 -3.14 16.80
C LEU A 359 14.90 -3.13 18.06
N ASP A 360 14.31 -3.40 19.22
CA ASP A 360 14.99 -3.34 20.55
C ASP A 360 15.67 -1.99 20.79
N LEU A 361 14.99 -0.89 20.41
CA LEU A 361 15.44 0.49 20.60
C LEU A 361 14.82 1.11 21.85
N GLU A 362 15.50 2.12 22.43
CA GLU A 362 14.92 2.93 23.48
C GLU A 362 13.76 3.76 22.93
N TYR A 363 12.59 3.69 23.61
CA TYR A 363 11.40 4.47 23.27
C TYR A 363 11.35 5.75 24.08
N THR A 364 11.20 6.88 23.42
CA THR A 364 10.94 8.17 24.05
C THR A 364 9.62 8.73 23.55
N PRO A 365 8.66 9.02 24.44
CA PRO A 365 7.40 9.66 24.03
C PRO A 365 7.65 10.97 23.28
N LEU A 366 7.01 11.16 22.12
CA LEU A 366 7.18 12.37 21.32
C LEU A 366 6.84 13.66 22.11
N SER A 367 5.88 13.58 23.03
CA SER A 367 5.47 14.70 23.91
C SER A 367 6.57 15.22 24.83
N GLU A 368 7.60 14.42 25.13
CA GLU A 368 8.73 14.85 25.95
C GLU A 368 9.77 15.68 25.16
N LEU A 369 9.71 15.61 23.83
CA LEU A 369 10.66 16.27 22.94
C LEU A 369 10.08 17.52 22.22
N LEU A 370 8.75 17.70 22.22
CA LEU A 370 8.04 18.83 21.63
C LEU A 370 7.89 20.00 22.59
#